data_b48a2642a293bf170fda0098f34dcd97
#
_entry.id   b48a2642a293bf170fda0098f34dcd97
#
_cell.length_a   1.000
_cell.length_b   1.000
_cell.length_c   1.000
_cell.angle_alpha   90.00
_cell.angle_beta   90.00
_cell.angle_gamma   90.00
#
_symmetry.space_group_name_H-M   'P 1'
#
loop_
_entity.id
_entity.type
_entity.pdbx_description
1 polymer ?
#
loop_
_entity_poly.entity_id
_entity_poly.type
_entity_poly.pdbx_seq_one_letter_code
_entity_poly.pdbx_strand_id
1 'polypeptide(L)'
;EPDPDFIRLIKPQLSSATNVFLQHPSVQLFHKDPGIYLRRTDARYDVILLNMGDPITAQMNRFYTKEFFVQVKKRISPGGIFSFAVSGGESMLGPTQARFLGSPKKTLFQVFPHILIYPGDQNRFFATDRSGELLSDPAVLADRIFERHLQLTYIREDILQDALSPFRLD
;
A
#
# COMPACT_ATOMS: atom_id res chain seq x y z
N GLU A 1 12.70 5.89 -6.00
CA GLU A 1 12.85 5.99 -7.46
C GLU A 1 14.27 5.58 -7.85
N PRO A 2 14.46 4.55 -8.70
CA PRO A 2 15.79 4.09 -9.11
C PRO A 2 16.54 5.09 -9.99
N ASP A 3 15.82 5.88 -10.78
CA ASP A 3 16.38 6.83 -11.73
C ASP A 3 16.44 8.25 -11.13
N PRO A 4 17.64 8.77 -10.81
CA PRO A 4 17.78 10.12 -10.29
C PRO A 4 17.41 11.20 -11.29
N ASP A 5 17.55 10.94 -12.59
CA ASP A 5 17.22 11.91 -13.63
C ASP A 5 15.70 12.08 -13.77
N PHE A 6 14.93 11.05 -13.47
CA PHE A 6 13.47 11.14 -13.46
C PHE A 6 12.97 12.24 -12.51
N ILE A 7 13.44 12.22 -11.24
CA ILE A 7 13.05 13.25 -10.26
C ILE A 7 13.49 14.64 -10.74
N ARG A 8 14.68 14.78 -11.31
CA ARG A 8 15.17 16.06 -11.84
C ARG A 8 14.29 16.60 -12.97
N LEU A 9 13.82 15.71 -13.86
CA LEU A 9 12.99 16.09 -15.00
C LEU A 9 11.57 16.46 -14.60
N ILE A 10 10.95 15.74 -13.64
CA ILE A 10 9.57 16.02 -13.21
C ILE A 10 9.47 17.16 -12.21
N LYS A 11 10.52 17.44 -11.45
CA LYS A 11 10.51 18.46 -10.37
C LYS A 11 9.95 19.82 -10.81
N PRO A 12 10.27 20.39 -11.97
CA PRO A 12 9.66 21.65 -12.42
C PRO A 12 8.16 21.59 -12.70
N GLN A 13 7.62 20.36 -12.91
CA GLN A 13 6.21 20.14 -13.22
C GLN A 13 5.39 19.76 -11.99
N LEU A 14 6.04 19.52 -10.85
CA LEU A 14 5.36 19.20 -9.60
C LEU A 14 4.71 20.44 -9.01
N SER A 15 3.58 20.23 -8.32
CA SER A 15 2.94 21.31 -7.56
C SER A 15 3.90 21.89 -6.51
N SER A 16 3.69 23.12 -6.12
CA SER A 16 4.46 23.76 -5.04
C SER A 16 4.40 22.96 -3.75
N ALA A 17 3.24 22.41 -3.39
CA ALA A 17 3.06 21.57 -2.22
C ALA A 17 3.90 20.29 -2.29
N THR A 18 3.94 19.61 -3.45
CA THR A 18 4.78 18.42 -3.65
C THR A 18 6.26 18.75 -3.57
N ASN A 19 6.68 19.88 -4.13
CA ASN A 19 8.07 20.31 -4.05
C ASN A 19 8.50 20.61 -2.60
N VAL A 20 7.64 21.28 -1.82
CA VAL A 20 7.87 21.54 -0.39
C VAL A 20 7.97 20.22 0.38
N PHE A 21 7.07 19.27 0.11
CA PHE A 21 7.10 17.95 0.73
C PHE A 21 8.43 17.22 0.44
N LEU A 22 8.87 17.17 -0.83
CA LEU A 22 10.11 16.49 -1.20
C LEU A 22 11.39 17.12 -0.60
N GLN A 23 11.31 18.39 -0.18
CA GLN A 23 12.41 19.09 0.47
C GLN A 23 12.32 19.07 2.00
N HIS A 24 11.27 18.49 2.56
CA HIS A 24 11.10 18.43 4.01
C HIS A 24 12.22 17.60 4.67
N PRO A 25 12.80 18.04 5.80
CA PRO A 25 13.92 17.33 6.45
C PRO A 25 13.61 15.88 6.85
N SER A 26 12.34 15.55 7.08
CA SER A 26 11.92 14.19 7.40
C SER A 26 11.74 13.29 6.16
N VAL A 27 11.91 13.83 4.95
CA VAL A 27 11.79 13.06 3.70
C VAL A 27 13.18 12.70 3.19
N GLN A 28 13.39 11.41 2.97
CA GLN A 28 14.62 10.88 2.39
C GLN A 28 14.32 10.20 1.05
N LEU A 29 14.97 10.65 0.00
CA LEU A 29 14.85 10.05 -1.33
C LEU A 29 16.03 9.09 -1.56
N PHE A 30 15.70 7.85 -1.92
CA PHE A 30 16.69 6.84 -2.27
C PHE A 30 16.57 6.48 -3.75
N HIS A 31 17.65 6.66 -4.49
CA HIS A 31 17.76 6.26 -5.90
C HIS A 31 18.25 4.81 -5.98
N LYS A 32 17.42 3.89 -5.55
CA LYS A 32 17.73 2.45 -5.48
C LYS A 32 16.50 1.62 -5.83
N ASP A 33 16.74 0.45 -6.38
CA ASP A 33 15.68 -0.56 -6.52
C ASP A 33 15.12 -0.93 -5.15
N PRO A 34 13.79 -0.89 -4.94
CA PRO A 34 13.17 -1.17 -3.64
C PRO A 34 13.51 -2.56 -3.10
N GLY A 35 13.56 -3.58 -3.96
CA GLY A 35 13.91 -4.93 -3.54
C GLY A 35 15.36 -5.06 -3.10
N ILE A 36 16.28 -4.36 -3.78
CA ILE A 36 17.70 -4.31 -3.37
C ILE A 36 17.83 -3.51 -2.07
N TYR A 37 17.09 -2.42 -1.93
CA TYR A 37 17.11 -1.60 -0.73
C TYR A 37 16.65 -2.39 0.50
N LEU A 38 15.48 -3.04 0.42
CA LEU A 38 14.93 -3.84 1.52
C LEU A 38 15.83 -5.01 1.93
N ARG A 39 16.59 -5.60 1.00
CA ARG A 39 17.55 -6.66 1.34
C ARG A 39 18.77 -6.16 2.11
N ARG A 40 19.20 -4.92 1.85
CA ARG A 40 20.47 -4.37 2.37
C ARG A 40 20.31 -3.49 3.60
N THR A 41 19.13 -2.89 3.80
CA THR A 41 18.87 -2.05 4.97
C THR A 41 18.60 -2.90 6.20
N ASP A 42 19.01 -2.44 7.37
CA ASP A 42 18.59 -3.00 8.67
C ASP A 42 17.47 -2.19 9.32
N ALA A 43 17.09 -1.08 8.70
CA ALA A 43 15.98 -0.26 9.16
C ALA A 43 14.66 -1.03 9.20
N ARG A 44 13.81 -0.73 10.17
CA ARG A 44 12.43 -1.19 10.28
C ARG A 44 11.48 -0.04 10.12
N TYR A 45 10.30 -0.34 9.59
CA TYR A 45 9.31 0.66 9.22
C TYR A 45 7.96 0.28 9.82
N ASP A 46 7.27 1.26 10.38
CA ASP A 46 5.90 1.06 10.89
C ASP A 46 4.89 0.94 9.75
N VAL A 47 5.19 1.56 8.61
CA VAL A 47 4.38 1.45 7.40
C VAL A 47 5.28 1.29 6.19
N ILE A 48 4.98 0.31 5.33
CA ILE A 48 5.57 0.17 4.00
C ILE A 48 4.43 0.25 2.98
N LEU A 49 4.48 1.25 2.10
CA LEU A 49 3.52 1.41 1.00
C LEU A 49 4.22 1.07 -0.33
N LEU A 50 3.71 0.06 -1.01
CA LEU A 50 4.14 -0.28 -2.36
C LEU A 50 3.20 0.42 -3.36
N ASN A 51 3.63 1.53 -3.90
CA ASN A 51 2.89 2.28 -4.91
C ASN A 51 3.46 2.00 -6.30
N MET A 52 3.27 0.79 -6.77
CA MET A 52 3.70 0.32 -8.08
C MET A 52 2.47 0.04 -8.94
N GLY A 53 2.65 0.02 -10.25
CA GLY A 53 1.58 -0.42 -11.15
C GLY A 53 1.26 -1.91 -11.01
N ASP A 54 0.19 -2.34 -11.67
CA ASP A 54 -0.24 -3.73 -11.67
C ASP A 54 0.89 -4.68 -12.11
N PRO A 55 0.90 -5.93 -11.60
CA PRO A 55 1.90 -6.94 -11.92
C PRO A 55 1.77 -7.50 -13.36
N ILE A 56 1.50 -6.65 -14.37
CA ILE A 56 1.27 -7.04 -15.77
C ILE A 56 2.56 -7.31 -16.57
N THR A 57 3.69 -6.85 -16.08
CA THR A 57 4.99 -7.15 -16.69
C THR A 57 5.86 -7.91 -15.70
N ALA A 58 6.81 -8.68 -16.19
CA ALA A 58 7.78 -9.37 -15.33
C ALA A 58 8.53 -8.39 -14.40
N GLN A 59 8.80 -7.18 -14.89
CA GLN A 59 9.44 -6.12 -14.13
C GLN A 59 8.59 -5.66 -12.94
N MET A 60 7.27 -5.51 -13.11
CA MET A 60 6.37 -5.14 -12.01
C MET A 60 6.03 -6.34 -11.13
N ASN A 61 5.80 -7.51 -11.73
CA ASN A 61 5.44 -8.72 -11.00
C ASN A 61 6.45 -9.14 -9.93
N ARG A 62 7.72 -8.79 -10.08
CA ARG A 62 8.77 -9.08 -9.07
C ARG A 62 8.50 -8.49 -7.69
N PHE A 63 7.66 -7.44 -7.59
CA PHE A 63 7.24 -6.82 -6.34
C PHE A 63 6.00 -7.48 -5.71
N TYR A 64 5.41 -8.45 -6.39
CA TYR A 64 4.23 -9.20 -5.93
C TYR A 64 4.53 -10.68 -5.69
N THR A 65 5.81 -11.02 -5.58
CA THR A 65 6.28 -12.39 -5.29
C THR A 65 6.37 -12.66 -3.79
N LYS A 66 6.33 -13.93 -3.44
CA LYS A 66 6.52 -14.39 -2.05
C LYS A 66 7.85 -13.90 -1.48
N GLU A 67 8.91 -13.97 -2.28
CA GLU A 67 10.26 -13.54 -1.89
C GLU A 67 10.29 -12.06 -1.54
N PHE A 68 9.63 -11.22 -2.32
CA PHE A 68 9.53 -9.80 -2.03
C PHE A 68 8.72 -9.54 -0.75
N PHE A 69 7.56 -10.17 -0.59
CA PHE A 69 6.73 -10.03 0.61
C PHE A 69 7.44 -10.53 1.88
N VAL A 70 8.25 -11.58 1.79
CA VAL A 70 9.11 -12.02 2.89
C VAL A 70 10.16 -10.95 3.25
N GLN A 71 10.75 -10.26 2.27
CA GLN A 71 11.66 -9.14 2.55
C GLN A 71 10.93 -7.97 3.22
N VAL A 72 9.75 -7.62 2.73
CA VAL A 72 8.89 -6.60 3.36
C VAL A 72 8.62 -6.96 4.81
N LYS A 73 8.17 -8.20 5.08
CA LYS A 73 7.86 -8.67 6.44
C LYS A 73 9.06 -8.57 7.39
N LYS A 74 10.27 -8.83 6.91
CA LYS A 74 11.50 -8.69 7.71
C LYS A 74 11.78 -7.23 8.11
N ARG A 75 11.28 -6.25 7.35
CA ARG A 75 11.56 -4.82 7.51
C ARG A 75 10.39 -4.05 8.12
N ILE A 76 9.26 -4.70 8.33
CA ILE A 76 8.16 -4.13 9.10
C ILE A 76 8.45 -4.28 10.60
N SER A 77 8.18 -3.22 11.35
CA SER A 77 8.14 -3.23 12.82
C SER A 77 7.03 -4.16 13.31
N PRO A 78 7.14 -4.76 14.51
CA PRO A 78 6.05 -5.53 15.08
C PRO A 78 4.74 -4.72 15.16
N GLY A 79 3.68 -5.20 14.53
CA GLY A 79 2.39 -4.48 14.39
C GLY A 79 2.37 -3.43 13.28
N GLY A 80 3.45 -3.26 12.55
CA GLY A 80 3.47 -2.38 11.38
C GLY A 80 2.63 -2.91 10.22
N ILE A 81 2.34 -2.04 9.25
CA ILE A 81 1.42 -2.32 8.15
C ILE A 81 2.14 -2.27 6.81
N PHE A 82 1.98 -3.31 6.02
CA PHE A 82 2.30 -3.33 4.59
C PHE A 82 1.05 -3.07 3.78
N SER A 83 1.11 -2.18 2.79
CA SER A 83 -0.02 -1.92 1.90
C SER A 83 0.42 -1.78 0.44
N PHE A 84 -0.42 -2.27 -0.44
CA PHE A 84 -0.35 -2.05 -1.89
C PHE A 84 -1.73 -2.05 -2.50
N ALA A 85 -1.84 -1.57 -3.74
CA ALA A 85 -3.06 -1.62 -4.51
C ALA A 85 -2.83 -2.33 -5.84
N VAL A 86 -3.86 -3.00 -6.32
CA VAL A 86 -3.94 -3.52 -7.69
C VAL A 86 -5.30 -3.13 -8.26
N SER A 87 -5.39 -2.93 -9.57
CA SER A 87 -6.64 -2.58 -10.23
C SER A 87 -7.75 -3.54 -9.85
N GLY A 88 -8.86 -2.99 -9.40
CA GLY A 88 -10.11 -3.71 -9.14
C GLY A 88 -10.93 -3.77 -10.41
N GLY A 89 -11.67 -4.83 -10.60
CA GLY A 89 -12.55 -4.97 -11.76
C GLY A 89 -14.02 -4.90 -11.35
N GLU A 90 -14.52 -3.75 -10.98
CA GLU A 90 -15.97 -3.64 -10.72
C GLU A 90 -16.82 -3.85 -11.98
N SER A 91 -16.26 -3.67 -13.17
CA SER A 91 -17.07 -3.67 -14.39
C SER A 91 -16.89 -4.87 -15.30
N MET A 92 -15.77 -5.55 -15.34
CA MET A 92 -15.54 -6.74 -16.23
C MET A 92 -14.26 -7.50 -15.85
N LEU A 93 -14.31 -8.38 -14.88
CA LEU A 93 -13.25 -9.37 -14.68
C LEU A 93 -13.43 -10.51 -15.68
N GLY A 94 -12.75 -10.45 -16.81
CA GLY A 94 -12.54 -11.66 -17.62
C GLY A 94 -11.76 -12.71 -16.80
N PRO A 95 -11.92 -14.03 -17.07
CA PRO A 95 -11.26 -15.11 -16.31
C PRO A 95 -9.74 -14.95 -16.20
N THR A 96 -9.11 -14.35 -17.20
CA THR A 96 -7.67 -14.07 -17.21
C THR A 96 -7.30 -12.99 -16.20
N GLN A 97 -8.09 -11.93 -16.10
CA GLN A 97 -7.84 -10.82 -15.19
C GLN A 97 -8.10 -11.23 -13.74
N ALA A 98 -9.14 -12.03 -13.48
CA ALA A 98 -9.40 -12.60 -12.16
C ALA A 98 -8.25 -13.50 -11.68
N ARG A 99 -7.66 -14.32 -12.56
CA ARG A 99 -6.47 -15.12 -12.25
C ARG A 99 -5.26 -14.25 -11.91
N PHE A 100 -5.11 -13.15 -12.64
CA PHE A 100 -4.00 -12.23 -12.49
C PHE A 100 -4.07 -11.49 -11.14
N LEU A 101 -5.22 -10.97 -10.78
CA LEU A 101 -5.44 -10.27 -9.50
C LEU A 101 -5.48 -11.23 -8.30
N GLY A 102 -5.87 -12.48 -8.50
CA GLY A 102 -5.87 -13.51 -7.46
C GLY A 102 -4.47 -13.98 -7.05
N SER A 103 -3.46 -13.80 -7.90
CA SER A 103 -2.10 -14.24 -7.61
C SER A 103 -1.43 -13.45 -6.47
N PRO A 104 -1.41 -12.10 -6.47
CA PRO A 104 -0.87 -11.32 -5.34
C PRO A 104 -1.58 -11.62 -4.02
N LYS A 105 -2.91 -11.78 -4.04
CA LYS A 105 -3.71 -12.15 -2.86
C LYS A 105 -3.22 -13.48 -2.26
N LYS A 106 -3.18 -14.55 -3.07
CA LYS A 106 -2.73 -15.87 -2.61
C LYS A 106 -1.30 -15.84 -2.09
N THR A 107 -0.42 -15.09 -2.73
CA THR A 107 0.98 -14.95 -2.34
C THR A 107 1.10 -14.21 -1.01
N LEU A 108 0.31 -13.16 -0.80
CA LEU A 108 0.32 -12.39 0.44
C LEU A 108 -0.13 -13.24 1.63
N PHE A 109 -1.18 -14.04 1.47
CA PHE A 109 -1.68 -14.97 2.51
C PHE A 109 -0.66 -16.02 2.94
N GLN A 110 0.34 -16.33 2.11
CA GLN A 110 1.44 -17.24 2.49
C GLN A 110 2.47 -16.59 3.42
N VAL A 111 2.47 -15.26 3.52
CA VAL A 111 3.50 -14.51 4.24
C VAL A 111 2.94 -13.80 5.47
N PHE A 112 1.77 -13.18 5.34
CA PHE A 112 1.16 -12.42 6.43
C PHE A 112 -0.08 -13.14 6.97
N PRO A 113 -0.20 -13.28 8.31
CA PRO A 113 -1.33 -13.95 8.93
C PRO A 113 -2.61 -13.11 8.97
N HIS A 114 -2.48 -11.79 8.94
CA HIS A 114 -3.62 -10.87 9.02
C HIS A 114 -3.62 -9.97 7.80
N ILE A 115 -4.73 -10.02 7.05
CA ILE A 115 -4.89 -9.28 5.80
C ILE A 115 -6.29 -8.72 5.77
N LEU A 116 -6.41 -7.44 5.40
CA LEU A 116 -7.64 -6.75 5.08
C LEU A 116 -7.57 -6.30 3.63
N ILE A 117 -8.62 -6.53 2.87
CA ILE A 117 -8.72 -6.10 1.48
C ILE A 117 -9.86 -5.08 1.40
N TYR A 118 -9.54 -3.94 0.88
CA TYR A 118 -10.45 -2.85 0.64
C TYR A 118 -10.81 -2.83 -0.84
N PRO A 119 -12.02 -3.21 -1.22
CA PRO A 119 -12.43 -3.27 -2.62
C PRO A 119 -12.70 -1.87 -3.19
N GLY A 120 -12.57 -1.72 -4.49
CA GLY A 120 -12.84 -0.50 -5.23
C GLY A 120 -12.24 -0.56 -6.63
N ASP A 121 -12.19 0.58 -7.33
CA ASP A 121 -11.50 0.71 -8.62
C ASP A 121 -10.05 0.20 -8.54
N GLN A 122 -9.46 0.35 -7.37
CA GLN A 122 -8.25 -0.33 -6.95
C GLN A 122 -8.52 -1.11 -5.68
N ASN A 123 -8.34 -2.41 -5.73
CA ASN A 123 -8.33 -3.24 -4.54
C ASN A 123 -7.08 -2.96 -3.73
N ARG A 124 -7.25 -2.40 -2.53
CA ARG A 124 -6.15 -2.10 -1.63
C ARG A 124 -6.00 -3.18 -0.58
N PHE A 125 -4.80 -3.70 -0.49
CA PHE A 125 -4.41 -4.72 0.46
C PHE A 125 -3.67 -4.08 1.64
N PHE A 126 -4.03 -4.50 2.84
CA PHE A 126 -3.31 -4.21 4.08
C PHE A 126 -2.93 -5.52 4.72
N ALA A 127 -1.70 -5.64 5.17
CA ALA A 127 -1.19 -6.84 5.79
C ALA A 127 -0.32 -6.51 7.01
N THR A 128 -0.44 -7.32 8.06
CA THR A 128 0.35 -7.19 9.30
C THR A 128 0.67 -8.55 9.89
N ASP A 129 1.64 -8.60 10.77
CA ASP A 129 2.01 -9.80 11.53
C ASP A 129 1.26 -9.94 12.86
N ARG A 130 0.55 -8.88 13.29
CA ARG A 130 -0.14 -8.81 14.59
C ARG A 130 -1.65 -8.72 14.44
N SER A 131 -2.38 -9.47 15.24
CA SER A 131 -3.84 -9.39 15.34
C SER A 131 -4.29 -8.06 15.94
N GLY A 132 -5.43 -7.52 15.46
CA GLY A 132 -6.05 -6.31 15.98
C GLY A 132 -5.49 -4.99 15.46
N GLU A 133 -4.46 -5.01 14.62
CA GLU A 133 -3.91 -3.79 14.02
C GLU A 133 -4.73 -3.32 12.81
N LEU A 134 -5.30 -4.26 12.04
CA LEU A 134 -6.16 -3.93 10.91
C LEU A 134 -7.61 -3.80 11.38
N LEU A 135 -8.13 -2.60 11.32
CA LEU A 135 -9.49 -2.28 11.74
C LEU A 135 -10.36 -2.09 10.51
N SER A 136 -11.53 -2.75 10.53
CA SER A 136 -12.57 -2.60 9.52
C SER A 136 -13.85 -1.95 10.06
N ASP A 137 -13.88 -1.58 11.34
CA ASP A 137 -15.01 -0.86 11.94
C ASP A 137 -14.90 0.64 11.60
N PRO A 138 -15.85 1.20 10.83
CA PRO A 138 -15.84 2.61 10.45
C PRO A 138 -15.92 3.56 11.64
N ALA A 139 -16.67 3.20 12.70
CA ALA A 139 -16.81 4.05 13.88
C ALA A 139 -15.49 4.17 14.64
N VAL A 140 -14.79 3.05 14.84
CA VAL A 140 -13.47 3.04 15.50
C VAL A 140 -12.44 3.85 14.69
N LEU A 141 -12.51 3.79 13.37
CA LEU A 141 -11.63 4.60 12.53
C LEU A 141 -11.95 6.09 12.60
N ALA A 142 -13.25 6.44 12.60
CA ALA A 142 -13.70 7.82 12.75
C ALA A 142 -13.25 8.42 14.10
N ASP A 143 -13.41 7.67 15.19
CA ASP A 143 -12.93 8.06 16.53
C ASP A 143 -11.42 8.31 16.54
N ARG A 144 -10.63 7.42 15.93
CA ARG A 144 -9.17 7.60 15.83
C ARG A 144 -8.76 8.81 15.01
N ILE A 145 -9.49 9.12 13.93
CA ILE A 145 -9.26 10.33 13.13
C ILE A 145 -9.51 11.58 13.99
N PHE A 146 -10.61 11.57 14.74
CA PHE A 146 -10.96 12.67 15.63
C PHE A 146 -9.95 12.85 16.77
N GLU A 147 -9.60 11.79 17.50
CA GLU A 147 -8.64 11.82 18.61
C GLU A 147 -7.25 12.32 18.16
N ARG A 148 -6.85 12.02 16.94
CA ARG A 148 -5.56 12.44 16.38
C ARG A 148 -5.60 13.80 15.69
N HIS A 149 -6.75 14.47 15.72
CA HIS A 149 -6.95 15.76 15.06
C HIS A 149 -6.55 15.78 13.58
N LEU A 150 -6.80 14.66 12.86
CA LEU A 150 -6.45 14.56 11.46
C LEU A 150 -7.44 15.35 10.59
N GLN A 151 -6.93 16.31 9.84
CA GLN A 151 -7.72 17.06 8.84
C GLN A 151 -7.64 16.33 7.50
N LEU A 152 -8.65 15.52 7.21
CA LEU A 152 -8.71 14.70 6.00
C LEU A 152 -9.76 15.27 5.04
N THR A 153 -9.36 15.53 3.80
CA THR A 153 -10.24 16.11 2.78
C THR A 153 -11.22 15.09 2.19
N TYR A 154 -10.76 13.84 2.01
CA TYR A 154 -11.50 12.82 1.26
C TYR A 154 -12.00 11.66 2.13
N ILE A 155 -11.56 11.57 3.39
CA ILE A 155 -11.98 10.51 4.31
C ILE A 155 -12.91 11.14 5.33
N ARG A 156 -14.20 10.85 5.18
CA ARG A 156 -15.27 11.26 6.08
C ARG A 156 -15.98 10.01 6.60
N GLU A 157 -16.74 10.15 7.67
CA GLU A 157 -17.43 9.04 8.31
C GLU A 157 -18.38 8.31 7.34
N ASP A 158 -19.15 9.05 6.55
CA ASP A 158 -20.05 8.50 5.54
C ASP A 158 -19.31 7.66 4.48
N ILE A 159 -18.14 8.13 4.05
CA ILE A 159 -17.29 7.41 3.09
C ILE A 159 -16.70 6.16 3.73
N LEU A 160 -16.30 6.22 5.01
CA LEU A 160 -15.79 5.05 5.73
C LEU A 160 -16.88 3.99 5.91
N GLN A 161 -18.11 4.41 6.24
CA GLN A 161 -19.25 3.51 6.39
C GLN A 161 -19.60 2.77 5.09
N ASP A 162 -19.63 3.49 3.96
CA ASP A 162 -19.88 2.88 2.66
C ASP A 162 -18.75 1.92 2.26
N ALA A 163 -17.55 2.37 2.35
CA ALA A 163 -16.39 1.67 1.85
C ALA A 163 -15.98 0.45 2.71
N LEU A 164 -16.30 0.45 4.01
CA LEU A 164 -16.09 -0.66 4.95
C LEU A 164 -17.37 -1.43 5.26
N SER A 165 -18.43 -1.24 4.46
CA SER A 165 -19.65 -1.99 4.65
C SER A 165 -19.40 -3.50 4.50
N PRO A 166 -20.04 -4.37 5.31
CA PRO A 166 -19.88 -5.83 5.18
C PRO A 166 -20.13 -6.32 3.76
N PHE A 167 -21.08 -5.71 3.05
CA PHE A 167 -21.42 -6.04 1.67
C PHE A 167 -20.23 -5.86 0.69
N ARG A 168 -19.31 -4.94 0.98
CA ARG A 168 -18.12 -4.71 0.14
C ARG A 168 -16.90 -5.54 0.56
N LEU A 169 -16.87 -6.00 1.83
CA LEU A 169 -15.72 -6.73 2.39
C LEU A 169 -15.83 -8.25 2.19
N ASP A 170 -17.01 -8.79 1.94
CA ASP A 170 -17.29 -10.21 1.63
C ASP A 170 -17.01 -10.54 0.16
#